data_e7b55f7366b6da090fb488854e9b75c3
#
_entry.id   e7b55f7366b6da090fb488854e9b75c3
#
_cell.length_a   1.000
_cell.length_b   1.000
_cell.length_c   1.000
_cell.angle_alpha   90.00
_cell.angle_beta   90.00
_cell.angle_gamma   90.00
#
_symmetry.space_group_name_H-M   'P 1'
#
loop_
_entity.id
_entity.type
_entity.pdbx_description
1 polymer ?
#
loop_
_entity_poly.entity_id
_entity_poly.type
_entity_poly.pdbx_seq_one_letter_code
_entity_poly.pdbx_strand_id
1 'polypeptide(L)'
;KSLHEDYHGMTGIDLNRAGTPLLEIVTEPDLRSAAEAVAYAKALHALVKWIGICDGNMQEGSFRCDANVSVRPKGSDTLGTRREIKNLNSFRFLQQAIEYEARWQVETLEDGGRIVQSTVLFDPATGETRAMRSKEEAHDYRYFPDPDLLPLEISAAWIGEVEAGMPELPEAMKARFEADYGLSPYDA
;
A
#
# COMPACT_ATOMS: atom_id res chain seq x y z
N LYS A 1 5.78 15.42 11.53
CA LYS A 1 6.33 14.22 12.19
C LYS A 1 6.78 14.60 13.60
N SER A 2 6.48 13.75 14.60
CA SER A 2 7.00 13.91 15.96
C SER A 2 8.34 13.21 16.08
N LEU A 3 9.32 13.88 16.67
CA LEU A 3 10.68 13.41 16.90
C LEU A 3 10.85 13.26 18.41
N HIS A 4 10.86 12.03 18.92
CA HIS A 4 10.89 11.75 20.36
C HIS A 4 12.29 11.36 20.85
N GLU A 5 13.10 10.74 19.99
CA GLU A 5 14.38 10.14 20.35
C GLU A 5 15.51 11.17 20.40
N ASP A 6 15.40 12.25 19.65
CA ASP A 6 16.44 13.28 19.52
C ASP A 6 16.39 14.35 20.62
N TYR A 7 15.34 14.36 21.45
CA TYR A 7 15.10 15.41 22.42
C TYR A 7 14.71 14.85 23.80
N HIS A 8 15.65 14.80 24.71
CA HIS A 8 15.38 14.34 26.08
C HIS A 8 14.38 15.26 26.80
N GLY A 9 13.23 14.71 27.18
CA GLY A 9 12.20 15.41 27.93
C GLY A 9 11.36 16.42 27.12
N MET A 10 11.55 16.47 25.80
CA MET A 10 10.79 17.33 24.88
C MET A 10 10.37 16.51 23.65
N THR A 11 9.41 17.03 22.90
CA THR A 11 9.04 16.49 21.59
C THR A 11 9.37 17.52 20.52
N GLY A 12 10.26 17.16 19.60
CA GLY A 12 10.47 17.94 18.38
C GLY A 12 9.31 17.73 17.41
N ILE A 13 8.95 18.77 16.66
CA ILE A 13 7.91 18.70 15.62
C ILE A 13 8.56 19.08 14.29
N ASP A 14 8.56 18.13 13.35
CA ASP A 14 8.98 18.34 11.98
C ASP A 14 7.76 18.57 11.09
N LEU A 15 7.64 19.76 10.52
CA LEU A 15 6.56 20.19 9.65
C LEU A 15 6.91 20.15 8.15
N ASN A 16 8.07 19.58 7.77
CA ASN A 16 8.52 19.56 6.37
C ASN A 16 7.53 18.90 5.40
N ARG A 17 6.67 18.01 5.90
CA ARG A 17 5.62 17.34 5.11
C ARG A 17 4.21 17.83 5.42
N ALA A 18 4.08 18.93 6.19
CA ALA A 18 2.76 19.52 6.44
C ALA A 18 2.19 20.06 5.12
N GLY A 19 0.90 19.78 4.90
CA GLY A 19 0.20 20.17 3.67
C GLY A 19 0.54 19.36 2.42
N THR A 20 1.38 18.32 2.51
CA THR A 20 1.62 17.40 1.38
C THR A 20 0.36 16.56 1.14
N PRO A 21 -0.21 16.59 -0.07
CA PRO A 21 -1.38 15.77 -0.38
C PRO A 21 -1.05 14.28 -0.30
N LEU A 22 -2.03 13.49 0.12
CA LEU A 22 -1.95 12.04 0.19
C LEU A 22 -3.03 11.44 -0.70
N LEU A 23 -2.63 10.55 -1.60
CA LEU A 23 -3.54 9.71 -2.37
C LEU A 23 -3.52 8.31 -1.77
N GLU A 24 -4.69 7.79 -1.40
CA GLU A 24 -4.86 6.40 -0.98
C GLU A 24 -5.48 5.60 -2.12
N ILE A 25 -4.82 4.52 -2.54
CA ILE A 25 -5.27 3.62 -3.60
C ILE A 25 -5.55 2.26 -2.97
N VAL A 26 -6.82 1.86 -2.97
CA VAL A 26 -7.28 0.60 -2.37
C VAL A 26 -7.67 -0.36 -3.50
N THR A 27 -7.15 -1.60 -3.43
CA THR A 27 -7.55 -2.67 -4.36
C THR A 27 -8.83 -3.35 -3.89
N GLU A 28 -9.56 -3.93 -4.83
CA GLU A 28 -10.52 -4.98 -4.49
C GLU A 28 -9.80 -6.21 -3.93
N PRO A 29 -10.46 -7.06 -3.13
CA PRO A 29 -9.84 -8.23 -2.50
C PRO A 29 -9.70 -9.41 -3.48
N ASP A 30 -9.08 -9.20 -4.62
CA ASP A 30 -8.92 -10.13 -5.74
C ASP A 30 -7.50 -10.66 -5.95
N LEU A 31 -6.50 -10.15 -5.24
CA LEU A 31 -5.15 -10.70 -5.22
C LEU A 31 -5.12 -12.04 -4.48
N ARG A 32 -4.41 -13.03 -5.01
CA ARG A 32 -4.43 -14.42 -4.50
C ARG A 32 -3.07 -14.94 -4.03
N SER A 33 -2.01 -14.14 -4.17
CA SER A 33 -0.68 -14.52 -3.71
C SER A 33 0.17 -13.31 -3.32
N ALA A 34 1.21 -13.54 -2.53
CA ALA A 34 2.20 -12.51 -2.23
C ALA A 34 2.92 -12.02 -3.50
N ALA A 35 3.14 -12.91 -4.46
CA ALA A 35 3.77 -12.56 -5.73
C ALA A 35 2.90 -11.58 -6.55
N GLU A 36 1.59 -11.80 -6.63
CA GLU A 36 0.65 -10.87 -7.27
C GLU A 36 0.63 -9.53 -6.56
N ALA A 37 0.58 -9.50 -5.23
CA ALA A 37 0.60 -8.28 -4.46
C ALA A 37 1.89 -7.47 -4.71
N VAL A 38 3.04 -8.14 -4.77
CA VAL A 38 4.33 -7.50 -5.08
C VAL A 38 4.37 -7.00 -6.52
N ALA A 39 3.88 -7.77 -7.48
CA ALA A 39 3.83 -7.35 -8.89
C ALA A 39 2.95 -6.10 -9.06
N TYR A 40 1.77 -6.11 -8.46
CA TYR A 40 0.89 -4.94 -8.42
C TYR A 40 1.55 -3.72 -7.80
N ALA A 41 2.13 -3.88 -6.60
CA ALA A 41 2.79 -2.76 -5.91
C ALA A 41 3.97 -2.19 -6.71
N LYS A 42 4.76 -3.04 -7.39
CA LYS A 42 5.84 -2.61 -8.29
C LYS A 42 5.32 -1.86 -9.52
N ALA A 43 4.25 -2.35 -10.14
CA ALA A 43 3.65 -1.69 -11.29
C ALA A 43 3.11 -0.30 -10.92
N LEU A 44 2.40 -0.21 -9.79
CA LEU A 44 1.89 1.07 -9.28
C LEU A 44 3.04 2.03 -8.90
N HIS A 45 4.07 1.52 -8.24
CA HIS A 45 5.26 2.31 -7.89
C HIS A 45 5.97 2.87 -9.15
N ALA A 46 6.14 2.04 -10.18
CA ALA A 46 6.71 2.48 -11.45
C ALA A 46 5.82 3.55 -12.10
N LEU A 47 4.51 3.34 -12.11
CA LEU A 47 3.54 4.27 -12.69
C LEU A 47 3.58 5.64 -12.02
N VAL A 48 3.50 5.73 -10.68
CA VAL A 48 3.47 7.03 -9.99
C VAL A 48 4.77 7.82 -10.15
N LYS A 49 5.90 7.11 -10.32
CA LYS A 49 7.18 7.73 -10.67
C LYS A 49 7.21 8.21 -12.12
N TRP A 50 6.70 7.39 -13.03
CA TRP A 50 6.66 7.69 -14.45
C TRP A 50 5.86 8.95 -14.76
N ILE A 51 4.68 9.09 -14.16
CA ILE A 51 3.85 10.29 -14.34
C ILE A 51 4.29 11.46 -13.46
N GLY A 52 5.34 11.30 -12.65
CA GLY A 52 5.99 12.39 -11.91
C GLY A 52 5.25 12.88 -10.66
N ILE A 53 4.27 12.13 -10.15
CA ILE A 53 3.49 12.54 -8.97
C ILE A 53 4.11 12.09 -7.64
N CYS A 54 5.08 11.17 -7.66
CA CYS A 54 5.73 10.62 -6.48
C CYS A 54 7.18 10.21 -6.80
N ASP A 55 8.10 10.41 -5.86
CA ASP A 55 9.49 9.95 -6.00
C ASP A 55 9.64 8.43 -5.74
N GLY A 56 8.62 7.80 -5.17
CA GLY A 56 8.58 6.38 -4.87
C GLY A 56 9.45 5.95 -3.69
N ASN A 57 9.97 6.87 -2.88
CA ASN A 57 10.83 6.52 -1.76
C ASN A 57 10.04 5.84 -0.64
N MET A 58 10.17 4.51 -0.54
CA MET A 58 9.49 3.71 0.48
C MET A 58 10.09 3.91 1.88
N GLN A 59 11.39 4.17 1.99
CA GLN A 59 12.06 4.34 3.28
C GLN A 59 11.67 5.66 3.94
N GLU A 60 11.51 6.71 3.15
CA GLU A 60 11.05 8.02 3.61
C GLU A 60 9.52 8.13 3.70
N GLY A 61 8.81 7.09 3.22
CA GLY A 61 7.36 7.02 3.30
C GLY A 61 6.64 7.87 2.25
N SER A 62 7.30 8.22 1.13
CA SER A 62 6.65 8.84 -0.02
C SER A 62 5.73 7.85 -0.74
N PHE A 63 6.14 6.59 -0.80
CA PHE A 63 5.30 5.47 -1.22
C PHE A 63 5.17 4.48 -0.06
N ARG A 64 3.97 4.24 0.41
CA ARG A 64 3.68 3.31 1.50
C ARG A 64 2.73 2.24 1.02
N CYS A 65 2.88 1.06 1.57
CA CYS A 65 2.04 -0.08 1.26
C CYS A 65 1.63 -0.76 2.58
N ASP A 66 0.35 -0.92 2.79
CA ASP A 66 -0.22 -1.73 3.86
C ASP A 66 -0.90 -2.94 3.21
N ALA A 67 -0.82 -4.12 3.82
CA ALA A 67 -1.42 -5.33 3.29
C ALA A 67 -2.55 -5.83 4.20
N ASN A 68 -3.74 -6.01 3.63
CA ASN A 68 -4.84 -6.70 4.29
C ASN A 68 -4.83 -8.16 3.85
N VAL A 69 -4.62 -9.08 4.77
CA VAL A 69 -4.51 -10.51 4.50
C VAL A 69 -5.61 -11.28 5.21
N SER A 70 -6.28 -12.16 4.49
CA SER A 70 -7.20 -13.17 5.03
C SER A 70 -7.03 -14.47 4.26
N VAL A 71 -7.40 -15.59 4.88
CA VAL A 71 -7.39 -16.91 4.25
C VAL A 71 -8.80 -17.50 4.26
N ARG A 72 -9.09 -18.35 3.28
CA ARG A 72 -10.37 -19.08 3.17
C ARG A 72 -10.14 -20.47 2.60
N PRO A 73 -11.02 -21.43 2.85
CA PRO A 73 -10.95 -22.74 2.21
C PRO A 73 -11.01 -22.61 0.68
N LYS A 74 -10.24 -23.45 -0.01
CA LYS A 74 -10.26 -23.49 -1.48
C LYS A 74 -11.68 -23.81 -1.98
N GLY A 75 -12.18 -22.99 -2.91
CA GLY A 75 -13.53 -23.12 -3.45
C GLY A 75 -14.62 -22.37 -2.68
N SER A 76 -14.28 -21.72 -1.57
CA SER A 76 -15.21 -20.82 -0.86
C SER A 76 -15.14 -19.40 -1.46
N ASP A 77 -16.29 -18.75 -1.65
CA ASP A 77 -16.36 -17.35 -2.05
C ASP A 77 -16.37 -16.40 -0.84
N THR A 78 -16.64 -16.92 0.36
CA THR A 78 -16.64 -16.12 1.59
C THR A 78 -15.24 -15.83 2.05
N LEU A 79 -14.89 -14.53 2.12
CA LEU A 79 -13.60 -14.08 2.65
C LEU A 79 -13.49 -14.38 4.14
N GLY A 80 -12.29 -14.74 4.58
CA GLY A 80 -11.97 -14.89 6.00
C GLY A 80 -11.79 -13.56 6.71
N THR A 81 -11.54 -13.63 8.02
CA THR A 81 -11.24 -12.45 8.83
C THR A 81 -9.87 -11.89 8.44
N ARG A 82 -9.84 -10.62 8.08
CA ARG A 82 -8.61 -9.94 7.67
C ARG A 82 -7.79 -9.45 8.84
N ARG A 83 -6.47 -9.41 8.66
CA ARG A 83 -5.55 -8.62 9.48
C ARG A 83 -4.79 -7.65 8.58
N GLU A 84 -4.60 -6.43 9.07
CA GLU A 84 -3.86 -5.38 8.38
C GLU A 84 -2.40 -5.42 8.82
N ILE A 85 -1.48 -5.53 7.87
CA ILE A 85 -0.04 -5.55 8.14
C ILE A 85 0.55 -4.19 7.79
N LYS A 86 1.24 -3.58 8.74
CA LYS A 86 1.96 -2.31 8.59
C LYS A 86 3.47 -2.50 8.66
N ASN A 87 4.22 -1.42 8.44
CA ASN A 87 5.69 -1.39 8.45
C ASN A 87 6.32 -2.15 7.27
N LEU A 88 5.71 -2.02 6.08
CA LEU A 88 6.16 -2.67 4.86
C LEU A 88 7.00 -1.71 4.00
N ASN A 89 8.26 -1.50 4.38
CA ASN A 89 9.13 -0.47 3.82
C ASN A 89 9.92 -0.95 2.59
N SER A 90 9.61 -2.12 2.05
CA SER A 90 10.17 -2.66 0.81
C SER A 90 9.26 -3.72 0.21
N PHE A 91 9.39 -3.97 -1.09
CA PHE A 91 8.67 -5.06 -1.76
C PHE A 91 9.02 -6.45 -1.22
N ARG A 92 10.26 -6.63 -0.75
CA ARG A 92 10.69 -7.86 -0.07
C ARG A 92 9.93 -8.04 1.24
N PHE A 93 9.79 -6.99 2.03
CA PHE A 93 9.06 -7.08 3.30
C PHE A 93 7.57 -7.30 3.06
N LEU A 94 7.00 -6.68 2.02
CA LEU A 94 5.62 -6.93 1.60
C LEU A 94 5.40 -8.42 1.31
N GLN A 95 6.28 -9.04 0.50
CA GLN A 95 6.20 -10.46 0.19
C GLN A 95 6.29 -11.33 1.44
N GLN A 96 7.34 -11.14 2.24
CA GLN A 96 7.60 -11.93 3.44
C GLN A 96 6.46 -11.83 4.46
N ALA A 97 5.94 -10.62 4.64
CA ALA A 97 4.85 -10.38 5.58
C ALA A 97 3.55 -11.08 5.16
N ILE A 98 3.19 -11.01 3.88
CA ILE A 98 2.00 -11.70 3.35
C ILE A 98 2.14 -13.22 3.46
N GLU A 99 3.30 -13.76 3.10
CA GLU A 99 3.57 -15.21 3.19
C GLU A 99 3.54 -15.71 4.63
N TYR A 100 4.14 -14.95 5.56
CA TYR A 100 4.09 -15.28 6.98
C TYR A 100 2.66 -15.23 7.52
N GLU A 101 1.96 -14.14 7.28
CA GLU A 101 0.62 -13.92 7.80
C GLU A 101 -0.38 -14.96 7.27
N ALA A 102 -0.32 -15.28 5.98
CA ALA A 102 -1.18 -16.29 5.39
C ALA A 102 -0.95 -17.67 6.02
N ARG A 103 0.33 -18.07 6.20
CA ARG A 103 0.69 -19.32 6.86
C ARG A 103 0.22 -19.34 8.33
N TRP A 104 0.49 -18.28 9.07
CA TRP A 104 0.08 -18.18 10.47
C TRP A 104 -1.45 -18.28 10.63
N GLN A 105 -2.22 -17.66 9.71
CA GLN A 105 -3.68 -17.75 9.75
C GLN A 105 -4.17 -19.18 9.46
N VAL A 106 -3.56 -19.86 8.50
CA VAL A 106 -3.89 -21.27 8.19
C VAL A 106 -3.60 -22.16 9.41
N GLU A 107 -2.39 -22.10 9.97
CA GLU A 107 -2.00 -22.88 11.15
C GLU A 107 -2.94 -22.61 12.34
N THR A 108 -3.24 -21.35 12.61
CA THR A 108 -4.17 -20.96 13.67
C THR A 108 -5.56 -21.58 13.51
N LEU A 109 -6.09 -21.59 12.28
CA LEU A 109 -7.42 -22.14 12.00
C LEU A 109 -7.41 -23.68 12.02
N GLU A 110 -6.35 -24.34 11.55
CA GLU A 110 -6.18 -25.81 11.60
C GLU A 110 -6.04 -26.31 13.04
N ASP A 111 -5.43 -25.54 13.92
CA ASP A 111 -5.33 -25.83 15.37
C ASP A 111 -6.65 -25.55 16.14
N GLY A 112 -7.73 -25.18 15.44
CA GLY A 112 -9.04 -24.88 16.02
C GLY A 112 -9.15 -23.51 16.67
N GLY A 113 -8.18 -22.63 16.43
CA GLY A 113 -8.21 -21.24 16.85
C GLY A 113 -9.11 -20.39 15.95
N ARG A 114 -9.11 -19.09 16.21
CA ARG A 114 -9.83 -18.11 15.39
C ARG A 114 -8.95 -16.90 15.07
N ILE A 115 -9.16 -16.33 13.91
CA ILE A 115 -8.53 -15.06 13.53
C ILE A 115 -9.37 -13.90 14.07
N VAL A 116 -8.72 -12.97 14.74
CA VAL A 116 -9.32 -11.72 15.23
C VAL A 116 -8.83 -10.58 14.34
N GLN A 117 -9.77 -9.77 13.85
CA GLN A 117 -9.44 -8.59 13.07
C GLN A 117 -8.56 -7.64 13.90
N SER A 118 -7.40 -7.33 13.39
CA SER A 118 -6.41 -6.50 14.09
C SER A 118 -5.40 -5.91 13.13
N THR A 119 -4.71 -4.87 13.56
CA THR A 119 -3.53 -4.34 12.91
C THR A 119 -2.28 -4.95 13.53
N VAL A 120 -1.37 -5.39 12.69
CA VAL A 120 -0.09 -6.00 13.08
C VAL A 120 1.07 -5.28 12.42
N LEU A 121 2.22 -5.31 13.06
CA LEU A 121 3.48 -4.80 12.50
C LEU A 121 4.32 -5.97 12.00
N PHE A 122 4.89 -5.83 10.81
CA PHE A 122 5.93 -6.73 10.35
C PHE A 122 7.26 -6.37 10.99
N ASP A 123 7.93 -7.37 11.56
CA ASP A 123 9.28 -7.24 12.13
C ASP A 123 10.30 -7.85 11.14
N PRO A 124 11.09 -7.03 10.45
CA PRO A 124 12.06 -7.52 9.46
C PRO A 124 13.19 -8.36 10.07
N ALA A 125 13.47 -8.20 11.36
CA ALA A 125 14.55 -8.93 12.03
C ALA A 125 14.17 -10.39 12.31
N THR A 126 12.90 -10.64 12.67
CA THR A 126 12.38 -11.98 12.93
C THR A 126 11.65 -12.57 11.73
N GLY A 127 11.18 -11.74 10.79
CA GLY A 127 10.34 -12.15 9.67
C GLY A 127 8.89 -12.47 10.07
N GLU A 128 8.44 -11.98 11.22
CA GLU A 128 7.14 -12.27 11.81
C GLU A 128 6.24 -11.05 11.88
N THR A 129 4.94 -11.27 12.00
CA THR A 129 3.99 -10.20 12.34
C THR A 129 3.69 -10.21 13.83
N ARG A 130 3.63 -9.03 14.45
CA ARG A 130 3.28 -8.88 15.87
C ARG A 130 2.08 -7.97 16.02
N ALA A 131 1.14 -8.36 16.89
CA ALA A 131 -0.01 -7.52 17.19
C ALA A 131 0.46 -6.17 17.75
N MET A 132 -0.08 -5.09 17.20
CA MET A 132 0.00 -3.79 17.85
C MET A 132 -0.82 -3.89 19.14
N ARG A 133 -0.36 -3.16 20.21
CA ARG A 133 -1.24 -2.96 21.36
C ARG A 133 -2.56 -2.44 20.82
N SER A 134 -3.64 -3.16 21.08
CA SER A 134 -4.98 -2.68 20.78
C SER A 134 -5.16 -1.35 21.53
N LYS A 135 -5.07 -0.24 20.83
CA LYS A 135 -5.78 0.94 21.29
C LYS A 135 -7.22 0.55 21.10
N GLU A 136 -7.91 0.31 22.19
CA GLU A 136 -9.33 0.14 22.19
C GLU A 136 -9.92 1.29 21.37
N GLU A 137 -10.71 0.91 20.32
CA GLU A 137 -11.51 1.78 19.50
C GLU A 137 -10.75 2.72 18.55
N ALA A 138 -10.30 2.16 17.45
CA ALA A 138 -10.02 2.94 16.24
C ALA A 138 -11.36 3.40 15.56
N HIS A 139 -12.23 4.05 16.31
CA HIS A 139 -13.49 4.60 15.76
C HIS A 139 -13.34 6.01 15.21
N ASP A 140 -12.16 6.60 15.26
CA ASP A 140 -11.94 7.96 14.84
C ASP A 140 -11.18 8.07 13.50
N TYR A 141 -11.68 7.42 12.48
CA TYR A 141 -11.30 7.74 11.10
C TYR A 141 -12.04 8.98 10.58
N ARG A 142 -12.17 10.00 11.29
CA ARG A 142 -12.70 11.34 10.92
C ARG A 142 -13.10 11.48 9.44
N TYR A 143 -14.04 10.68 8.97
CA TYR A 143 -14.61 10.75 7.63
C TYR A 143 -15.56 11.94 7.51
N PHE A 144 -15.06 13.11 7.82
CA PHE A 144 -15.76 14.36 7.59
C PHE A 144 -14.79 15.36 6.95
N PRO A 145 -15.30 16.28 6.12
CA PRO A 145 -14.48 17.31 5.54
C PRO A 145 -13.80 18.15 6.65
N ASP A 146 -12.51 18.42 6.47
CA ASP A 146 -11.80 19.33 7.34
C ASP A 146 -12.46 20.73 7.22
N PRO A 147 -12.89 21.35 8.34
CA PRO A 147 -13.60 22.63 8.29
C PRO A 147 -12.74 23.77 7.77
N ASP A 148 -11.41 23.64 7.79
CA ASP A 148 -10.48 24.63 7.30
C ASP A 148 -10.18 24.48 5.79
N LEU A 149 -10.67 23.42 5.15
CA LEU A 149 -10.49 23.18 3.72
C LEU A 149 -11.77 23.49 2.96
N LEU A 150 -11.63 24.21 1.85
CA LEU A 150 -12.73 24.43 0.91
C LEU A 150 -13.03 23.13 0.14
N PRO A 151 -14.29 22.90 -0.27
CA PRO A 151 -14.64 21.79 -1.16
C PRO A 151 -13.78 21.83 -2.42
N LEU A 152 -13.21 20.68 -2.80
CA LEU A 152 -12.48 20.53 -4.05
C LEU A 152 -13.45 20.12 -5.15
N GLU A 153 -13.68 21.01 -6.13
CA GLU A 153 -14.50 20.73 -7.30
C GLU A 153 -13.60 20.31 -8.48
N ILE A 154 -13.68 19.04 -8.88
CA ILE A 154 -12.94 18.50 -10.02
C ILE A 154 -13.88 18.46 -11.21
N SER A 155 -13.72 19.40 -12.14
CA SER A 155 -14.54 19.46 -13.35
C SER A 155 -14.07 18.48 -14.42
N ALA A 156 -14.99 18.06 -15.29
CA ALA A 156 -14.64 17.24 -16.45
C ALA A 156 -13.62 17.92 -17.38
N ALA A 157 -13.66 19.24 -17.48
CA ALA A 157 -12.68 20.00 -18.26
C ALA A 157 -11.28 19.88 -17.67
N TRP A 158 -11.15 19.99 -16.34
CA TRP A 158 -9.85 19.82 -15.67
C TRP A 158 -9.31 18.39 -15.83
N ILE A 159 -10.17 17.37 -15.71
CA ILE A 159 -9.78 15.98 -15.98
C ILE A 159 -9.25 15.87 -17.43
N GLY A 160 -9.97 16.41 -18.42
CA GLY A 160 -9.54 16.37 -19.81
C GLY A 160 -8.21 17.09 -20.08
N GLU A 161 -7.94 18.20 -19.40
CA GLU A 161 -6.65 18.89 -19.48
C GLU A 161 -5.50 18.02 -18.93
N VAL A 162 -5.72 17.35 -17.78
CA VAL A 162 -4.73 16.44 -17.20
C VAL A 162 -4.50 15.24 -18.11
N GLU A 163 -5.56 14.62 -18.62
CA GLU A 163 -5.47 13.49 -19.56
C GLU A 163 -4.69 13.85 -20.82
N ALA A 164 -4.94 15.02 -21.39
CA ALA A 164 -4.23 15.50 -22.58
C ALA A 164 -2.74 15.78 -22.33
N GLY A 165 -2.37 16.08 -21.09
CA GLY A 165 -0.99 16.32 -20.66
C GLY A 165 -0.25 15.06 -20.18
N MET A 166 -0.92 13.92 -20.07
CA MET A 166 -0.28 12.69 -19.59
C MET A 166 0.76 12.15 -20.59
N PRO A 167 1.92 11.67 -20.12
CA PRO A 167 2.86 10.98 -20.99
C PRO A 167 2.30 9.64 -21.47
N GLU A 168 2.83 9.11 -22.56
CA GLU A 168 2.58 7.72 -22.94
C GLU A 168 2.93 6.79 -21.80
N LEU A 169 2.01 5.90 -21.41
CA LEU A 169 2.23 5.01 -20.27
C LEU A 169 3.21 3.88 -20.61
N PRO A 170 3.95 3.33 -19.62
CA PRO A 170 5.00 2.32 -19.86
C PRO A 170 4.55 1.14 -20.70
N GLU A 171 3.38 0.57 -20.42
CA GLU A 171 2.86 -0.58 -21.16
C GLU A 171 2.52 -0.24 -22.62
N ALA A 172 1.96 0.94 -22.87
CA ALA A 172 1.67 1.41 -24.22
C ALA A 172 2.97 1.66 -25.00
N MET A 173 3.97 2.28 -24.36
CA MET A 173 5.29 2.51 -24.93
C MET A 173 5.99 1.19 -25.28
N LYS A 174 5.95 0.23 -24.38
CA LYS A 174 6.49 -1.12 -24.60
C LYS A 174 5.83 -1.78 -25.81
N ALA A 175 4.50 -1.83 -25.85
CA ALA A 175 3.76 -2.38 -26.99
C ALA A 175 4.11 -1.68 -28.32
N ARG A 176 4.29 -0.36 -28.30
CA ARG A 176 4.72 0.40 -29.45
C ARG A 176 6.15 0.04 -29.88
N PHE A 177 7.08 -0.13 -28.95
CA PHE A 177 8.46 -0.53 -29.28
C PHE A 177 8.52 -1.94 -29.87
N GLU A 178 7.74 -2.86 -29.37
CA GLU A 178 7.61 -4.20 -29.97
C GLU A 178 7.08 -4.12 -31.41
N ALA A 179 6.04 -3.29 -31.64
CA ALA A 179 5.40 -3.16 -32.95
C ALA A 179 6.26 -2.37 -33.95
N ASP A 180 6.80 -1.21 -33.57
CA ASP A 180 7.48 -0.27 -34.48
C ASP A 180 8.93 -0.67 -34.78
N TYR A 181 9.60 -1.26 -33.78
CA TYR A 181 11.04 -1.60 -33.89
C TYR A 181 11.30 -3.10 -33.94
N GLY A 182 10.26 -3.93 -33.80
CA GLY A 182 10.41 -5.40 -33.79
C GLY A 182 11.21 -5.93 -32.60
N LEU A 183 11.22 -5.20 -31.47
CA LEU A 183 11.94 -5.58 -30.27
C LEU A 183 11.28 -6.80 -29.63
N SER A 184 12.09 -7.59 -28.94
CA SER A 184 11.54 -8.63 -28.06
C SER A 184 10.84 -8.00 -26.83
N PRO A 185 9.89 -8.70 -26.18
CA PRO A 185 9.26 -8.22 -24.96
C PRO A 185 10.24 -7.90 -23.81
N TYR A 186 11.46 -8.44 -23.88
CA TYR A 186 12.53 -8.19 -22.93
C TYR A 186 13.30 -6.90 -23.24
N ASP A 187 13.50 -6.60 -24.52
CA ASP A 187 14.28 -5.42 -24.98
C ASP A 187 13.42 -4.16 -25.07
N ALA A 188 12.11 -4.30 -25.17
CA ALA A 188 11.12 -3.23 -25.17
C ALA A 188 10.78 -2.77 -23.75
#